data_2711fc1cb23c186b9f54d193d3e645f7
#
_entry.id   2711fc1cb23c186b9f54d193d3e645f7
#
_cell.length_a   1.000
_cell.length_b   1.000
_cell.length_c   1.000
_cell.angle_alpha   90.00
_cell.angle_beta   90.00
_cell.angle_gamma   90.00
#
_symmetry.space_group_name_H-M   'P 1'
#
loop_
_entity.id
_entity.type
_entity.pdbx_description
1 polymer ?
#
loop_
_entity_poly.entity_id
_entity_poly.type
_entity_poly.pdbx_seq_one_letter_code
_entity_poly.pdbx_strand_id
1 'polypeptide(L)'
;MNEAMKNLQTKIGVGADGAFGPNTARAIAKHFSLSPERGAHLMGQAHHESGGFKRTREGLHYSTPERIMAVWPSRFPTVESAMPYSRNPSGLANKVYSNRMGNGDEASGDGRLYCGRSYIQLTGKSNY
;
A
#
# COMPACT_ATOMS: atom_id res chain seq x y z
N MET A 1 3.25 -18.39 2.19
CA MET A 1 4.15 -17.80 3.17
C MET A 1 4.23 -16.30 2.96
N ASN A 2 4.36 -15.52 4.03
CA ASN A 2 4.37 -14.06 3.94
C ASN A 2 5.82 -13.55 3.78
N GLU A 3 6.24 -13.35 2.53
CA GLU A 3 7.61 -12.90 2.22
C GLU A 3 7.90 -11.48 2.75
N ALA A 4 6.90 -10.60 2.75
CA ALA A 4 7.08 -9.26 3.32
C ALA A 4 7.37 -9.33 4.83
N MET A 5 6.69 -10.22 5.55
CA MET A 5 6.93 -10.46 6.97
C MET A 5 8.33 -11.04 7.21
N LYS A 6 8.75 -12.00 6.38
CA LYS A 6 10.11 -12.56 6.47
C LYS A 6 11.19 -11.49 6.26
N ASN A 7 10.99 -10.63 5.27
CA ASN A 7 11.93 -9.53 4.99
C ASN A 7 12.02 -8.57 6.17
N LEU A 8 10.89 -8.25 6.79
CA LEU A 8 10.86 -7.42 7.99
C LEU A 8 11.61 -8.11 9.14
N GLN A 9 11.28 -9.37 9.41
CA GLN A 9 11.92 -10.17 10.46
C GLN A 9 13.43 -10.23 10.29
N THR A 10 13.91 -10.44 9.08
CA THR A 10 15.34 -10.43 8.76
C THR A 10 15.98 -9.07 9.11
N LYS A 11 15.32 -7.97 8.74
CA LYS A 11 15.83 -6.62 9.01
C LYS A 11 15.91 -6.28 10.50
N ILE A 12 14.98 -6.78 11.29
CA ILE A 12 14.94 -6.54 12.74
C ILE A 12 15.67 -7.61 13.56
N GLY A 13 16.27 -8.60 12.89
CA GLY A 13 17.16 -9.57 13.53
C GLY A 13 16.48 -10.68 14.31
N VAL A 14 15.28 -11.12 13.88
CA VAL A 14 14.59 -12.29 14.46
C VAL A 14 14.42 -13.41 13.43
N GLY A 15 14.04 -14.59 13.89
CA GLY A 15 13.77 -15.72 13.01
C GLY A 15 12.72 -15.39 11.94
N ALA A 16 13.11 -15.53 10.67
CA ALA A 16 12.29 -15.14 9.52
C ALA A 16 11.38 -16.28 9.08
N ASP A 17 10.38 -16.60 9.87
CA ASP A 17 9.39 -17.65 9.57
C ASP A 17 8.17 -17.16 8.79
N GLY A 18 8.04 -15.84 8.62
CA GLY A 18 6.91 -15.21 7.93
C GLY A 18 5.64 -15.13 8.76
N ALA A 19 5.69 -15.55 10.01
CA ALA A 19 4.55 -15.50 10.93
C ALA A 19 4.70 -14.34 11.92
N PHE A 20 3.61 -13.60 12.13
CA PHE A 20 3.61 -12.55 13.16
C PHE A 20 3.23 -13.16 14.51
N GLY A 21 4.12 -13.01 15.47
CA GLY A 21 3.92 -13.50 16.83
C GLY A 21 4.58 -12.62 17.88
N PRO A 22 4.55 -13.00 19.17
CA PRO A 22 5.09 -12.19 20.26
C PRO A 22 6.57 -11.80 20.09
N ASN A 23 7.39 -12.71 19.57
CA ASN A 23 8.81 -12.44 19.35
C ASN A 23 9.02 -11.35 18.29
N THR A 24 8.29 -11.44 17.18
CA THR A 24 8.32 -10.42 16.13
C THR A 24 7.81 -9.08 16.65
N ALA A 25 6.73 -9.08 17.41
CA ALA A 25 6.17 -7.85 18.01
C ALA A 25 7.17 -7.15 18.94
N ARG A 26 7.82 -7.90 19.82
CA ARG A 26 8.86 -7.37 20.73
C ARG A 26 10.06 -6.81 19.96
N ALA A 27 10.51 -7.53 18.94
CA ALA A 27 11.64 -7.11 18.12
C ALA A 27 11.33 -5.82 17.34
N ILE A 28 10.12 -5.66 16.84
CA ILE A 28 9.66 -4.44 16.17
C ILE A 28 9.69 -3.27 17.15
N ALA A 29 9.09 -3.43 18.31
CA ALA A 29 9.08 -2.37 19.33
C ALA A 29 10.51 -1.95 19.72
N LYS A 30 11.39 -2.92 19.94
CA LYS A 30 12.80 -2.66 20.24
C LYS A 30 13.54 -1.97 19.12
N HIS A 31 13.38 -2.45 17.89
CA HIS A 31 14.08 -1.92 16.71
C HIS A 31 13.73 -0.44 16.45
N PHE A 32 12.47 -0.07 16.63
CA PHE A 32 11.98 1.29 16.42
C PHE A 32 11.94 2.13 17.69
N SER A 33 12.51 1.64 18.79
CA SER A 33 12.55 2.35 20.10
C SER A 33 11.15 2.74 20.59
N LEU A 34 10.19 1.84 20.41
CA LEU A 34 8.83 2.03 20.88
C LEU A 34 8.60 1.32 22.21
N SER A 35 7.72 1.87 23.05
CA SER A 35 7.21 1.14 24.19
C SER A 35 6.40 -0.08 23.73
N PRO A 36 6.22 -1.13 24.57
CA PRO A 36 5.39 -2.28 24.21
C PRO A 36 3.98 -1.88 23.78
N GLU A 37 3.37 -0.90 24.46
CA GLU A 37 2.02 -0.40 24.14
C GLU A 37 1.98 0.27 22.77
N ARG A 38 2.94 1.15 22.48
CA ARG A 38 3.03 1.82 21.16
C ARG A 38 3.31 0.82 20.05
N GLY A 39 4.17 -0.15 20.29
CA GLY A 39 4.44 -1.24 19.36
C GLY A 39 3.19 -2.06 19.07
N ALA A 40 2.41 -2.38 20.10
CA ALA A 40 1.16 -3.12 19.97
C ALA A 40 0.11 -2.34 19.16
N HIS A 41 -0.04 -1.03 19.42
CA HIS A 41 -0.95 -0.19 18.64
C HIS A 41 -0.54 -0.08 17.18
N LEU A 42 0.75 0.14 16.90
CA LEU A 42 1.26 0.20 15.54
C LEU A 42 0.99 -1.10 14.79
N MET A 43 1.31 -2.23 15.40
CA MET A 43 1.14 -3.52 14.74
C MET A 43 -0.32 -3.95 14.64
N GLY A 44 -1.16 -3.58 15.61
CA GLY A 44 -2.61 -3.80 15.53
C GLY A 44 -3.23 -3.04 14.37
N GLN A 45 -2.86 -1.79 14.19
CA GLN A 45 -3.30 -0.95 13.07
C GLN A 45 -2.81 -1.53 11.74
N ALA A 46 -1.52 -1.87 11.65
CA ALA A 46 -0.92 -2.45 10.46
C ALA A 46 -1.58 -3.78 10.07
N HIS A 47 -1.90 -4.62 11.06
CA HIS A 47 -2.61 -5.89 10.84
C HIS A 47 -4.00 -5.64 10.23
N HIS A 48 -4.76 -4.71 10.79
CA HIS A 48 -6.09 -4.38 10.32
C HIS A 48 -6.06 -3.84 8.89
N GLU A 49 -5.22 -2.85 8.63
CA GLU A 49 -5.13 -2.17 7.33
C GLU A 49 -4.59 -3.07 6.21
N SER A 50 -3.75 -4.04 6.55
CA SER A 50 -3.14 -4.94 5.56
C SER A 50 -3.87 -6.27 5.37
N GLY A 51 -4.99 -6.47 6.04
CA GLY A 51 -5.72 -7.75 6.01
C GLY A 51 -4.91 -8.89 6.60
N GLY A 52 -4.35 -8.70 7.80
CA GLY A 52 -3.52 -9.69 8.48
C GLY A 52 -2.10 -9.79 7.96
N PHE A 53 -1.49 -8.67 7.62
CA PHE A 53 -0.13 -8.56 7.04
C PHE A 53 0.02 -9.23 5.67
N LYS A 54 -1.07 -9.36 4.92
CA LYS A 54 -1.07 -10.00 3.61
C LYS A 54 -0.83 -9.02 2.47
N ARG A 55 -1.30 -7.79 2.61
CA ARG A 55 -1.23 -6.78 1.55
C ARG A 55 -0.16 -5.75 1.86
N THR A 56 0.77 -5.57 0.92
CA THR A 56 1.83 -4.56 0.98
C THR A 56 1.75 -3.56 -0.17
N ARG A 57 0.76 -3.71 -1.05
CA ARG A 57 0.50 -2.83 -2.19
C ARG A 57 -1.00 -2.79 -2.42
N GLU A 58 -1.52 -1.61 -2.76
CA GLU A 58 -2.94 -1.49 -3.09
C GLU A 58 -3.28 -2.22 -4.40
N GLY A 59 -4.48 -2.80 -4.45
CA GLY A 59 -4.98 -3.49 -5.62
C GLY A 59 -5.67 -2.51 -6.58
N LEU A 60 -4.99 -2.15 -7.66
CA LEU A 60 -5.51 -1.25 -8.70
C LEU A 60 -5.84 -1.99 -10.00
N HIS A 61 -6.05 -3.30 -9.91
CA HIS A 61 -6.48 -4.09 -11.05
C HIS A 61 -8.02 -4.10 -11.15
N TYR A 62 -8.55 -3.36 -12.07
CA TYR A 62 -9.98 -3.31 -12.38
C TYR A 62 -10.21 -3.85 -13.80
N SER A 63 -11.05 -4.85 -13.93
CA SER A 63 -11.27 -5.55 -15.20
C SER A 63 -12.24 -4.85 -16.15
N THR A 64 -13.05 -3.92 -15.63
CA THR A 64 -14.04 -3.19 -16.44
C THR A 64 -13.97 -1.69 -16.23
N PRO A 65 -14.23 -0.87 -17.27
CA PRO A 65 -14.25 0.57 -17.13
C PRO A 65 -15.41 1.07 -16.26
N GLU A 66 -16.53 0.36 -16.23
CA GLU A 66 -17.69 0.70 -15.39
C GLU A 66 -17.32 0.68 -13.89
N ARG A 67 -16.50 -0.30 -13.50
CA ARG A 67 -16.05 -0.40 -12.11
C ARG A 67 -15.11 0.76 -11.73
N ILE A 68 -14.23 1.13 -12.64
CA ILE A 68 -13.33 2.28 -12.45
C ILE A 68 -14.15 3.58 -12.30
N MET A 69 -15.12 3.78 -13.17
CA MET A 69 -16.02 4.94 -13.12
C MET A 69 -16.80 4.98 -11.80
N ALA A 70 -17.26 3.84 -11.31
CA ALA A 70 -17.99 3.76 -10.04
C ALA A 70 -17.14 4.15 -8.83
N VAL A 71 -15.84 3.82 -8.85
CA VAL A 71 -14.91 4.12 -7.74
C VAL A 71 -14.43 5.57 -7.79
N TRP A 72 -14.17 6.11 -8.98
CA TRP A 72 -13.66 7.47 -9.19
C TRP A 72 -14.51 8.28 -10.18
N PRO A 73 -15.77 8.58 -9.86
CA PRO A 73 -16.70 9.22 -10.82
C PRO A 73 -16.25 10.61 -11.26
N SER A 74 -15.54 11.35 -10.40
CA SER A 74 -15.03 12.69 -10.75
C SER A 74 -13.82 12.61 -11.71
N ARG A 75 -13.04 11.54 -11.65
CA ARG A 75 -11.90 11.32 -12.54
C ARG A 75 -12.30 10.71 -13.87
N PHE A 76 -13.35 9.90 -13.86
CA PHE A 76 -13.83 9.15 -15.01
C PHE A 76 -15.34 9.37 -15.15
N PRO A 77 -15.75 10.49 -15.74
CA PRO A 77 -17.18 10.82 -15.86
C PRO A 77 -17.95 9.96 -16.87
N THR A 78 -17.23 9.26 -17.76
CA THR A 78 -17.83 8.39 -18.76
C THR A 78 -17.11 7.03 -18.81
N VAL A 79 -17.78 6.01 -19.34
CA VAL A 79 -17.18 4.69 -19.55
C VAL A 79 -15.98 4.79 -20.49
N GLU A 80 -16.10 5.56 -21.55
CA GLU A 80 -15.03 5.78 -22.54
C GLU A 80 -13.77 6.38 -21.89
N SER A 81 -13.94 7.29 -20.94
CA SER A 81 -12.81 7.90 -20.23
C SER A 81 -12.03 6.89 -19.36
N ALA A 82 -12.71 5.84 -18.90
CA ALA A 82 -12.12 4.80 -18.07
C ALA A 82 -11.53 3.61 -18.86
N MET A 83 -11.92 3.46 -20.13
CA MET A 83 -11.52 2.30 -20.95
C MET A 83 -10.00 2.08 -21.02
N PRO A 84 -9.14 3.11 -21.23
CA PRO A 84 -7.70 2.91 -21.31
C PRO A 84 -7.07 2.38 -20.02
N TYR A 85 -7.76 2.49 -18.90
CA TYR A 85 -7.27 2.14 -17.57
C TYR A 85 -7.80 0.78 -17.09
N SER A 86 -8.69 0.18 -17.83
CA SER A 86 -9.18 -1.17 -17.61
C SER A 86 -8.03 -2.17 -17.79
N ARG A 87 -7.85 -3.08 -16.85
CA ARG A 87 -6.75 -4.06 -16.80
C ARG A 87 -5.35 -3.41 -16.90
N ASN A 88 -5.25 -2.16 -16.49
CA ASN A 88 -4.01 -1.37 -16.54
C ASN A 88 -3.75 -0.70 -15.19
N PRO A 89 -3.28 -1.46 -14.18
CA PRO A 89 -3.08 -0.91 -12.83
C PRO A 89 -2.03 0.20 -12.78
N SER A 90 -0.98 0.13 -13.60
CA SER A 90 0.05 1.18 -13.66
C SER A 90 -0.51 2.49 -14.22
N GLY A 91 -1.23 2.43 -15.34
CA GLY A 91 -1.87 3.61 -15.93
C GLY A 91 -2.93 4.19 -14.99
N LEU A 92 -3.73 3.33 -14.36
CA LEU A 92 -4.75 3.76 -13.40
C LEU A 92 -4.12 4.49 -12.21
N ALA A 93 -3.06 3.96 -11.63
CA ALA A 93 -2.33 4.61 -10.53
C ALA A 93 -1.81 5.99 -10.95
N ASN A 94 -1.21 6.11 -12.13
CA ASN A 94 -0.68 7.37 -12.64
C ASN A 94 -1.79 8.41 -12.85
N LYS A 95 -2.97 7.97 -13.27
CA LYS A 95 -4.12 8.86 -13.46
C LYS A 95 -4.75 9.30 -12.15
N VAL A 96 -5.08 8.35 -11.29
CA VAL A 96 -5.83 8.60 -10.05
C VAL A 96 -5.02 9.47 -9.08
N TYR A 97 -3.72 9.24 -8.99
CA TYR A 97 -2.83 9.95 -8.06
C TYR A 97 -2.06 11.11 -8.70
N SER A 98 -2.36 11.47 -9.94
CA SER A 98 -1.73 12.60 -10.60
C SER A 98 -2.03 13.90 -9.88
N ASN A 99 -1.03 14.77 -9.76
CA ASN A 99 -1.14 16.11 -9.15
C ASN A 99 -1.67 16.11 -7.71
N ARG A 100 -1.43 15.00 -6.97
CA ARG A 100 -1.86 14.84 -5.59
C ARG A 100 -0.69 14.42 -4.72
N MET A 101 -0.71 14.83 -3.46
CA MET A 101 0.29 14.40 -2.44
C MET A 101 1.74 14.52 -2.92
N GLY A 102 2.05 15.62 -3.61
CA GLY A 102 3.37 15.88 -4.15
C GLY A 102 3.73 15.16 -5.44
N ASN A 103 2.84 14.34 -5.98
CA ASN A 103 3.04 13.69 -7.28
C ASN A 103 2.94 14.72 -8.42
N GLY A 104 3.71 14.51 -9.48
CA GLY A 104 3.55 15.23 -10.74
C GLY A 104 2.29 14.78 -11.50
N ASP A 105 2.21 15.18 -12.77
CA ASP A 105 1.11 14.82 -13.65
C ASP A 105 1.09 13.32 -14.00
N GLU A 106 0.12 12.89 -14.80
CA GLU A 106 -0.02 11.50 -15.21
C GLU A 106 1.24 10.99 -15.95
N ALA A 107 1.84 11.84 -16.79
CA ALA A 107 3.03 11.48 -17.57
C ALA A 107 4.28 11.32 -16.70
N SER A 108 4.33 11.91 -15.51
CA SER A 108 5.48 11.80 -14.60
C SER A 108 5.72 10.37 -14.10
N GLY A 109 4.68 9.54 -14.07
CA GLY A 109 4.74 8.19 -13.49
C GLY A 109 4.73 8.16 -11.97
N ASP A 110 4.64 9.29 -11.30
CA ASP A 110 4.67 9.39 -9.84
C ASP A 110 3.52 8.64 -9.19
N GLY A 111 2.33 8.63 -9.80
CA GLY A 111 1.18 7.91 -9.27
C GLY A 111 1.45 6.43 -9.09
N ARG A 112 2.10 5.79 -10.06
CA ARG A 112 2.50 4.39 -9.98
C ARG A 112 3.68 4.19 -9.03
N LEU A 113 4.66 5.08 -9.08
CA LEU A 113 5.87 4.98 -8.28
C LEU A 113 5.56 5.12 -6.77
N TYR A 114 4.65 6.01 -6.42
CA TYR A 114 4.28 6.32 -5.04
C TYR A 114 2.85 5.89 -4.68
N CYS A 115 2.31 4.85 -5.33
CA CYS A 115 1.01 4.26 -4.96
C CYS A 115 1.08 3.60 -3.58
N GLY A 116 -0.09 3.31 -3.01
CA GLY A 116 -0.18 2.73 -1.67
C GLY A 116 0.62 1.45 -1.50
N ARG A 117 1.59 1.49 -0.61
CA ARG A 117 2.48 0.37 -0.28
C ARG A 117 2.66 0.25 1.21
N SER A 118 3.29 -0.85 1.61
CA SER A 118 3.49 -1.27 2.99
C SER A 118 2.18 -1.63 3.71
N TYR A 119 2.30 -2.11 4.92
CA TYR A 119 1.14 -2.52 5.72
C TYR A 119 0.21 -1.35 6.07
N ILE A 120 0.72 -0.12 6.10
CA ILE A 120 -0.06 1.08 6.42
C ILE A 120 -0.44 1.90 5.19
N GLN A 121 -0.22 1.36 3.97
CA GLN A 121 -0.61 2.00 2.70
C GLN A 121 -0.05 3.41 2.53
N LEU A 122 1.25 3.59 2.76
CA LEU A 122 1.94 4.85 2.50
C LEU A 122 1.76 5.24 1.03
N THR A 123 1.21 6.42 0.77
CA THR A 123 0.81 6.88 -0.56
C THR A 123 1.25 8.31 -0.79
N GLY A 124 1.72 8.61 -2.01
CA GLY A 124 2.08 9.96 -2.45
C GLY A 124 3.54 10.31 -2.23
N LYS A 125 4.12 11.04 -3.19
CA LYS A 125 5.54 11.42 -3.20
C LYS A 125 5.95 12.16 -1.93
N SER A 126 5.11 13.07 -1.44
CA SER A 126 5.39 13.85 -0.21
C SER A 126 5.47 12.99 1.05
N ASN A 127 4.89 11.78 1.03
CA ASN A 127 4.83 10.89 2.19
C ASN A 127 5.92 9.80 2.16
N TYR A 128 6.59 9.63 1.02
CA TYR A 128 7.69 8.70 0.88
C TYR A 128 9.01 9.38 1.25
#